data_0c10d2268cd0821353e87f852ba46d8f
#
_entry.id   0c10d2268cd0821353e87f852ba46d8f
#
_cell.length_a   1.000
_cell.length_b   1.000
_cell.length_c   1.000
_cell.angle_alpha   90.00
_cell.angle_beta   90.00
_cell.angle_gamma   90.00
#
_symmetry.space_group_name_H-M   'P 1'
#
loop_
_entity.id
_entity.type
_entity.pdbx_description
1 polymer ?
#
loop_
_entity_poly.entity_id
_entity_poly.type
_entity_poly.pdbx_seq_one_letter_code
_entity_poly.pdbx_strand_id
1 'polypeptide(L)'
;MWEKNKTAKGILLALSGGVLWGFSGTCGQYLFDYKNMNPEWLTSVRLLFSGIIMIILILITQRKNMKGILSDKYDRIVLVVFGIVGLLTCQYTYFVTISNSNAATGTVLQYLGPAMIMIFMCFRSKRMPNIKELTAVIFAMTGTFLLATHGSINELAVSPKALTFGILSALSLAAYSILPGRIIERWGSLTVTGLGMFIAGVVFTLIVHTWTIKQSLDFGAVFVVLLIIIFGTVIPFTTYLKSVSYIGAAKASMISCMEPLSATIISAIWLKNKFMPIDLLGFALIIITVLMLSFKGKNSKN
;
A
#
# COMPACT_ATOMS: atom_id res chain seq x y z
N MET A 1 -26.79 -4.23 -21.19
CA MET A 1 -25.56 -4.98 -21.57
C MET A 1 -24.28 -4.17 -21.37
N TRP A 2 -24.23 -2.89 -21.73
CA TRP A 2 -23.03 -2.02 -21.63
C TRP A 2 -22.57 -1.74 -20.20
N GLU A 3 -23.50 -1.46 -19.25
CA GLU A 3 -23.18 -1.24 -17.83
C GLU A 3 -22.66 -2.49 -17.12
N LYS A 4 -23.23 -3.67 -17.40
CA LYS A 4 -22.71 -4.95 -16.86
C LYS A 4 -21.28 -5.21 -17.31
N ASN A 5 -20.93 -4.82 -18.53
CA ASN A 5 -19.59 -4.98 -19.10
C ASN A 5 -18.57 -4.02 -18.42
N LYS A 6 -18.98 -2.78 -18.08
CA LYS A 6 -18.14 -1.84 -17.33
C LYS A 6 -17.88 -2.31 -15.91
N THR A 7 -18.91 -2.81 -15.22
CA THR A 7 -18.79 -3.34 -13.86
C THR A 7 -17.85 -4.54 -13.82
N ALA A 8 -18.00 -5.51 -14.73
CA ALA A 8 -17.12 -6.66 -14.81
C ALA A 8 -15.66 -6.26 -15.09
N LYS A 9 -15.43 -5.31 -16.03
CA LYS A 9 -14.10 -4.76 -16.29
C LYS A 9 -13.52 -4.07 -15.07
N GLY A 10 -14.31 -3.29 -14.33
CA GLY A 10 -13.88 -2.63 -13.10
C GLY A 10 -13.44 -3.63 -12.03
N ILE A 11 -14.20 -4.71 -11.83
CA ILE A 11 -13.85 -5.79 -10.89
C ILE A 11 -12.52 -6.45 -11.30
N LEU A 12 -12.36 -6.83 -12.56
CA LEU A 12 -11.11 -7.45 -13.04
C LEU A 12 -9.89 -6.54 -12.86
N LEU A 13 -10.04 -5.24 -13.12
CA LEU A 13 -8.96 -4.26 -12.94
C LEU A 13 -8.57 -4.09 -11.45
N ALA A 14 -9.55 -4.09 -10.53
CA ALA A 14 -9.25 -4.04 -9.09
C ALA A 14 -8.57 -5.32 -8.60
N LEU A 15 -9.06 -6.49 -9.03
CA LEU A 15 -8.45 -7.78 -8.71
C LEU A 15 -7.01 -7.85 -9.21
N SER A 16 -6.77 -7.47 -10.48
CA SER A 16 -5.42 -7.46 -11.05
C SER A 16 -4.49 -6.52 -10.28
N GLY A 17 -4.97 -5.34 -9.89
CA GLY A 17 -4.20 -4.40 -9.06
C GLY A 17 -3.79 -5.01 -7.72
N GLY A 18 -4.74 -5.58 -6.98
CA GLY A 18 -4.48 -6.23 -5.68
C GLY A 18 -3.52 -7.41 -5.80
N VAL A 19 -3.72 -8.29 -6.78
CA VAL A 19 -2.82 -9.44 -7.01
C VAL A 19 -1.40 -8.98 -7.37
N LEU A 20 -1.27 -7.95 -8.21
CA LEU A 20 0.03 -7.41 -8.61
C LEU A 20 0.75 -6.70 -7.45
N TRP A 21 0.03 -6.06 -6.53
CA TRP A 21 0.67 -5.51 -5.31
C TRP A 21 1.20 -6.62 -4.40
N GLY A 22 0.43 -7.70 -4.18
CA GLY A 22 0.91 -8.85 -3.40
C GLY A 22 2.10 -9.56 -4.07
N PHE A 23 2.09 -9.71 -5.39
CA PHE A 23 3.24 -10.19 -6.16
C PHE A 23 4.47 -9.29 -5.96
N SER A 24 4.29 -7.98 -6.00
CA SER A 24 5.37 -7.00 -5.78
C SER A 24 5.99 -7.12 -4.39
N GLY A 25 5.19 -7.32 -3.35
CA GLY A 25 5.68 -7.58 -1.99
C GLY A 25 6.55 -8.84 -1.94
N THR A 26 6.10 -9.92 -2.60
CA THR A 26 6.87 -11.17 -2.69
C THR A 26 8.15 -11.00 -3.51
N CYS A 27 8.14 -10.21 -4.59
CA CYS A 27 9.36 -9.83 -5.32
C CYS A 27 10.34 -9.06 -4.42
N GLY A 28 9.83 -8.13 -3.59
CA GLY A 28 10.64 -7.43 -2.58
C GLY A 28 11.28 -8.40 -1.59
N GLN A 29 10.50 -9.32 -1.03
CA GLN A 29 11.03 -10.36 -0.15
C GLN A 29 12.12 -11.18 -0.83
N TYR A 30 11.91 -11.65 -2.07
CA TYR A 30 12.93 -12.37 -2.84
C TYR A 30 14.24 -11.57 -2.94
N LEU A 31 14.17 -10.28 -3.21
CA LEU A 31 15.36 -9.43 -3.31
C LEU A 31 16.07 -9.28 -1.97
N PHE A 32 15.35 -9.21 -0.86
CA PHE A 32 15.94 -9.10 0.47
C PHE A 32 16.57 -10.43 0.92
N ASP A 33 15.86 -11.55 0.77
CA ASP A 33 16.28 -12.84 1.29
C ASP A 33 17.38 -13.50 0.44
N TYR A 34 17.30 -13.38 -0.90
CA TYR A 34 18.18 -14.12 -1.82
C TYR A 34 19.22 -13.24 -2.53
N LYS A 35 19.02 -11.91 -2.55
CA LYS A 35 19.94 -10.97 -3.20
C LYS A 35 20.57 -10.00 -2.23
N ASN A 36 20.28 -10.10 -0.92
CA ASN A 36 20.75 -9.20 0.13
C ASN A 36 20.56 -7.72 -0.25
N MET A 37 19.43 -7.42 -0.92
CA MET A 37 19.15 -6.06 -1.38
C MET A 37 18.81 -5.15 -0.21
N ASN A 38 19.37 -3.95 -0.22
CA ASN A 38 19.07 -2.96 0.81
C ASN A 38 17.66 -2.35 0.58
N PRO A 39 16.77 -2.34 1.60
CA PRO A 39 15.41 -1.80 1.47
C PRO A 39 15.37 -0.31 1.10
N GLU A 40 16.35 0.48 1.56
CA GLU A 40 16.45 1.92 1.24
C GLU A 40 16.76 2.12 -0.24
N TRP A 41 17.71 1.35 -0.77
CA TRP A 41 18.05 1.35 -2.19
C TRP A 41 16.84 0.96 -3.05
N LEU A 42 16.17 -0.14 -2.72
CA LEU A 42 15.02 -0.62 -3.47
C LEU A 42 13.86 0.38 -3.44
N THR A 43 13.56 0.94 -2.26
CA THR A 43 12.51 1.96 -2.12
C THR A 43 12.80 3.20 -2.97
N SER A 44 14.05 3.67 -2.93
CA SER A 44 14.51 4.83 -3.68
C SER A 44 14.35 4.62 -5.19
N VAL A 45 14.90 3.53 -5.71
CA VAL A 45 14.85 3.17 -7.13
C VAL A 45 13.40 2.96 -7.58
N ARG A 46 12.59 2.22 -6.79
CA ARG A 46 11.17 2.00 -7.09
C ARG A 46 10.42 3.31 -7.22
N LEU A 47 10.50 4.20 -6.21
CA LEU A 47 9.75 5.47 -6.21
C LEU A 47 10.20 6.39 -7.34
N LEU A 48 11.51 6.51 -7.55
CA LEU A 48 12.07 7.42 -8.56
C LEU A 48 11.67 6.99 -9.98
N PHE A 49 11.95 5.75 -10.35
CA PHE A 49 11.67 5.27 -11.70
C PHE A 49 10.18 5.11 -11.99
N SER A 50 9.39 4.64 -11.01
CA SER A 50 7.92 4.63 -11.17
C SER A 50 7.36 6.04 -11.30
N GLY A 51 7.88 6.99 -10.51
CA GLY A 51 7.52 8.40 -10.60
C GLY A 51 7.83 8.99 -11.97
N ILE A 52 9.02 8.72 -12.53
CA ILE A 52 9.42 9.16 -13.88
C ILE A 52 8.45 8.60 -14.93
N ILE A 53 8.17 7.30 -14.91
CA ILE A 53 7.24 6.66 -15.86
C ILE A 53 5.85 7.28 -15.74
N MET A 54 5.36 7.48 -14.51
CA MET A 54 4.04 8.09 -14.30
C MET A 54 4.00 9.56 -14.75
N ILE A 55 5.08 10.34 -14.58
CA ILE A 55 5.18 11.71 -15.12
C ILE A 55 5.06 11.69 -16.65
N ILE A 56 5.74 10.77 -17.33
CA ILE A 56 5.62 10.63 -18.79
C ILE A 56 4.16 10.36 -19.17
N LEU A 57 3.48 9.44 -18.47
CA LEU A 57 2.05 9.17 -18.70
C LEU A 57 1.18 10.40 -18.44
N ILE A 58 1.45 11.16 -17.38
CA ILE A 58 0.74 12.39 -17.05
C ILE A 58 0.93 13.47 -18.13
N LEU A 59 2.15 13.63 -18.63
CA LEU A 59 2.46 14.58 -19.69
C LEU A 59 1.69 14.29 -20.98
N ILE A 60 1.48 13.02 -21.28
CA ILE A 60 0.72 12.57 -22.46
C ILE A 60 -0.79 12.73 -22.23
N THR A 61 -1.30 12.35 -21.01
CA THR A 61 -2.74 12.18 -20.79
C THR A 61 -3.38 13.29 -19.96
N GLN A 62 -2.64 13.96 -19.06
CA GLN A 62 -3.17 14.90 -18.06
C GLN A 62 -2.29 16.14 -17.86
N ARG A 63 -1.63 16.62 -18.90
CA ARG A 63 -0.70 17.76 -18.85
C ARG A 63 -1.31 19.03 -18.22
N LYS A 64 -2.61 19.27 -18.42
CA LYS A 64 -3.31 20.43 -17.83
C LYS A 64 -3.38 20.31 -16.30
N ASN A 65 -3.70 19.13 -15.77
CA ASN A 65 -3.77 18.87 -14.33
C ASN A 65 -2.40 19.06 -13.67
N MET A 66 -1.34 18.56 -14.32
CA MET A 66 0.03 18.72 -13.82
C MET A 66 0.42 20.21 -13.74
N LYS A 67 0.15 21.01 -14.78
CA LYS A 67 0.41 22.45 -14.75
C LYS A 67 -0.39 23.15 -13.66
N GLY A 68 -1.67 22.77 -13.50
CA GLY A 68 -2.57 23.37 -12.51
C GLY A 68 -2.12 23.14 -11.07
N ILE A 69 -1.81 21.89 -10.68
CA ILE A 69 -1.36 21.57 -9.31
C ILE A 69 -0.01 22.22 -8.97
N LEU A 70 0.90 22.34 -9.95
CA LEU A 70 2.20 22.98 -9.75
C LEU A 70 2.09 24.52 -9.67
N SER A 71 1.05 25.12 -10.24
CA SER A 71 0.81 26.56 -10.18
C SER A 71 0.12 27.00 -8.88
N ASP A 72 -0.69 26.13 -8.26
CA ASP A 72 -1.37 26.43 -6.99
C ASP A 72 -0.40 26.18 -5.81
N LYS A 73 -0.10 27.27 -5.07
CA LYS A 73 0.87 27.21 -3.95
C LYS A 73 0.44 26.25 -2.84
N TYR A 74 -0.86 26.26 -2.49
CA TYR A 74 -1.38 25.40 -1.42
C TYR A 74 -1.36 23.92 -1.85
N ASP A 75 -1.90 23.63 -3.04
CA ASP A 75 -1.98 22.25 -3.55
C ASP A 75 -0.57 21.66 -3.78
N ARG A 76 0.42 22.48 -4.15
CA ARG A 76 1.84 22.10 -4.25
C ARG A 76 2.43 21.71 -2.90
N ILE A 77 2.15 22.47 -1.82
CA ILE A 77 2.62 22.12 -0.47
C ILE A 77 1.99 20.80 -0.02
N VAL A 78 0.66 20.65 -0.19
CA VAL A 78 -0.04 19.41 0.15
C VAL A 78 0.52 18.23 -0.64
N LEU A 79 0.84 18.41 -1.93
CA LEU A 79 1.46 17.39 -2.77
C LEU A 79 2.84 16.96 -2.24
N VAL A 80 3.69 17.91 -1.83
CA VAL A 80 5.01 17.60 -1.26
C VAL A 80 4.87 16.85 0.07
N VAL A 81 3.98 17.32 0.95
CA VAL A 81 3.71 16.65 2.23
C VAL A 81 3.16 15.24 2.00
N PHE A 82 2.23 15.07 1.06
CA PHE A 82 1.71 13.76 0.65
C PHE A 82 2.82 12.84 0.11
N GLY A 83 3.70 13.35 -0.74
CA GLY A 83 4.82 12.60 -1.29
C GLY A 83 5.77 12.10 -0.20
N ILE A 84 6.12 12.95 0.76
CA ILE A 84 7.10 12.63 1.81
C ILE A 84 6.44 11.85 2.96
N VAL A 85 5.41 12.43 3.60
CA VAL A 85 4.80 11.84 4.80
C VAL A 85 3.85 10.67 4.47
N GLY A 86 3.19 10.71 3.31
CA GLY A 86 2.30 9.64 2.86
C GLY A 86 3.06 8.54 2.10
N LEU A 87 3.49 8.84 0.87
CA LEU A 87 4.04 7.84 -0.04
C LEU A 87 5.40 7.29 0.40
N LEU A 88 6.37 8.17 0.64
CA LEU A 88 7.72 7.73 0.99
C LEU A 88 7.74 6.90 2.27
N THR A 89 7.16 7.44 3.36
CA THR A 89 7.15 6.71 4.63
C THR A 89 6.40 5.39 4.53
N CYS A 90 5.26 5.36 3.82
CA CYS A 90 4.48 4.14 3.60
C CYS A 90 5.30 3.07 2.85
N GLN A 91 5.94 3.42 1.75
CA GLN A 91 6.70 2.48 0.93
C GLN A 91 7.98 1.99 1.61
N TYR A 92 8.70 2.91 2.28
CA TYR A 92 9.92 2.57 2.98
C TYR A 92 9.66 1.65 4.18
N THR A 93 8.72 2.04 5.06
CA THR A 93 8.39 1.24 6.24
C THR A 93 7.82 -0.14 5.88
N TYR A 94 7.06 -0.22 4.79
CA TYR A 94 6.58 -1.49 4.24
C TYR A 94 7.73 -2.41 3.82
N PHE A 95 8.70 -1.92 3.05
CA PHE A 95 9.84 -2.74 2.64
C PHE A 95 10.77 -3.11 3.79
N VAL A 96 10.97 -2.22 4.77
CA VAL A 96 11.70 -2.57 6.00
C VAL A 96 10.97 -3.65 6.79
N THR A 97 9.63 -3.63 6.83
CA THR A 97 8.84 -4.70 7.46
C THR A 97 9.07 -6.02 6.74
N ILE A 98 8.97 -6.05 5.42
CA ILE A 98 9.18 -7.27 4.63
C ILE A 98 10.60 -7.82 4.83
N SER A 99 11.62 -6.96 4.79
CA SER A 99 13.03 -7.37 4.94
C SER A 99 13.37 -7.93 6.34
N ASN A 100 12.52 -7.69 7.33
CA ASN A 100 12.67 -8.20 8.70
C ASN A 100 11.60 -9.23 9.09
N SER A 101 10.76 -9.65 8.12
CA SER A 101 9.73 -10.70 8.28
C SER A 101 9.49 -11.43 6.95
N ASN A 102 8.35 -11.22 6.32
CA ASN A 102 8.00 -11.73 4.99
C ASN A 102 6.91 -10.85 4.34
N ALA A 103 6.65 -11.06 3.04
CA ALA A 103 5.70 -10.28 2.27
C ALA A 103 4.27 -10.37 2.82
N ALA A 104 3.82 -11.54 3.24
CA ALA A 104 2.49 -11.73 3.80
C ALA A 104 2.32 -10.93 5.09
N THR A 105 3.25 -11.08 6.04
CA THR A 105 3.23 -10.35 7.34
C THR A 105 3.31 -8.84 7.12
N GLY A 106 4.23 -8.37 6.25
CA GLY A 106 4.38 -6.94 5.94
C GLY A 106 3.09 -6.34 5.39
N THR A 107 2.46 -7.03 4.43
CA THR A 107 1.20 -6.58 3.83
C THR A 107 0.05 -6.58 4.84
N VAL A 108 -0.09 -7.65 5.62
CA VAL A 108 -1.19 -7.76 6.59
C VAL A 108 -1.06 -6.71 7.70
N LEU A 109 0.15 -6.46 8.23
CA LEU A 109 0.37 -5.38 9.21
C LEU A 109 0.02 -4.01 8.63
N GLN A 110 0.34 -3.73 7.37
CA GLN A 110 -0.05 -2.49 6.70
C GLN A 110 -1.57 -2.34 6.60
N TYR A 111 -2.31 -3.44 6.48
CA TYR A 111 -3.78 -3.45 6.45
C TYR A 111 -4.46 -3.13 7.79
N LEU A 112 -3.70 -2.83 8.85
CA LEU A 112 -4.22 -2.12 10.02
C LEU A 112 -4.59 -0.66 9.71
N GLY A 113 -4.06 -0.09 8.61
CA GLY A 113 -4.33 1.28 8.17
C GLY A 113 -5.80 1.67 8.14
N PRO A 114 -6.72 0.90 7.53
CA PRO A 114 -8.15 1.19 7.56
C PRO A 114 -8.74 1.31 8.96
N ALA A 115 -8.31 0.49 9.92
CA ALA A 115 -8.74 0.62 11.31
C ALA A 115 -8.22 1.91 11.95
N MET A 116 -6.97 2.29 11.66
CA MET A 116 -6.38 3.56 12.12
C MET A 116 -7.09 4.77 11.51
N ILE A 117 -7.43 4.72 10.21
CA ILE A 117 -8.24 5.76 9.55
C ILE A 117 -9.58 5.92 10.24
N MET A 118 -10.26 4.81 10.54
CA MET A 118 -11.55 4.84 11.21
C MET A 118 -11.45 5.47 12.60
N ILE A 119 -10.47 5.08 13.42
CA ILE A 119 -10.23 5.67 14.74
C ILE A 119 -9.98 7.18 14.61
N PHE A 120 -9.13 7.59 13.68
CA PHE A 120 -8.84 9.01 13.43
C PHE A 120 -10.11 9.78 13.04
N MET A 121 -10.95 9.22 12.17
CA MET A 121 -12.20 9.85 11.73
C MET A 121 -13.22 9.98 12.88
N CYS A 122 -13.32 8.98 13.76
CA CYS A 122 -14.14 9.07 14.96
C CYS A 122 -13.68 10.20 15.88
N PHE A 123 -12.36 10.28 16.10
CA PHE A 123 -11.77 11.34 16.93
C PHE A 123 -11.99 12.74 16.33
N ARG A 124 -11.73 12.89 15.02
CA ARG A 124 -11.94 14.17 14.30
C ARG A 124 -13.41 14.61 14.32
N SER A 125 -14.33 13.69 14.20
CA SER A 125 -15.77 13.96 14.19
C SER A 125 -16.36 14.04 15.61
N LYS A 126 -15.53 13.93 16.68
CA LYS A 126 -15.93 13.90 18.09
C LYS A 126 -17.10 12.93 18.36
N ARG A 127 -17.10 11.79 17.70
CA ARG A 127 -18.10 10.73 17.84
C ARG A 127 -17.49 9.44 18.39
N MET A 128 -18.27 8.68 19.12
CA MET A 128 -17.88 7.34 19.53
C MET A 128 -17.97 6.37 18.36
N PRO A 129 -17.07 5.37 18.29
CA PRO A 129 -17.20 4.26 17.34
C PRO A 129 -18.52 3.51 17.57
N ASN A 130 -19.17 3.11 16.49
CA ASN A 130 -20.31 2.21 16.60
C ASN A 130 -19.84 0.76 16.86
N ILE A 131 -20.79 -0.14 17.20
CA ILE A 131 -20.49 -1.55 17.52
C ILE A 131 -19.66 -2.21 16.41
N LYS A 132 -20.00 -1.97 15.14
CA LYS A 132 -19.28 -2.52 13.98
C LYS A 132 -17.84 -2.04 13.92
N GLU A 133 -17.61 -0.75 14.14
CA GLU A 133 -16.30 -0.14 14.18
C GLU A 133 -15.47 -0.66 15.37
N LEU A 134 -16.10 -0.81 16.54
CA LEU A 134 -15.44 -1.36 17.73
C LEU A 134 -15.02 -2.81 17.52
N THR A 135 -15.92 -3.64 16.97
CA THR A 135 -15.61 -5.05 16.63
C THR A 135 -14.46 -5.13 15.61
N ALA A 136 -14.44 -4.24 14.61
CA ALA A 136 -13.38 -4.18 13.63
C ALA A 136 -12.01 -3.85 14.27
N VAL A 137 -11.96 -2.92 15.23
CA VAL A 137 -10.73 -2.62 15.99
C VAL A 137 -10.27 -3.82 16.82
N ILE A 138 -11.20 -4.49 17.52
CA ILE A 138 -10.87 -5.70 18.31
C ILE A 138 -10.30 -6.79 17.39
N PHE A 139 -10.91 -7.03 16.23
CA PHE A 139 -10.39 -8.02 15.28
C PHE A 139 -9.01 -7.63 14.74
N ALA A 140 -8.79 -6.34 14.44
CA ALA A 140 -7.48 -5.86 14.01
C ALA A 140 -6.42 -6.09 15.08
N MET A 141 -6.69 -5.75 16.34
CA MET A 141 -5.77 -5.93 17.46
C MET A 141 -5.50 -7.42 17.74
N THR A 142 -6.55 -8.25 17.78
CA THR A 142 -6.40 -9.70 17.97
C THR A 142 -5.63 -10.33 16.83
N GLY A 143 -5.94 -10.00 15.58
CA GLY A 143 -5.22 -10.51 14.42
C GLY A 143 -3.74 -10.13 14.44
N THR A 144 -3.42 -8.88 14.79
CA THR A 144 -2.02 -8.43 14.95
C THR A 144 -1.30 -9.18 16.08
N PHE A 145 -1.97 -9.37 17.21
CA PHE A 145 -1.42 -10.13 18.33
C PHE A 145 -1.09 -11.58 17.92
N LEU A 146 -2.02 -12.26 17.26
CA LEU A 146 -1.78 -13.64 16.79
C LEU A 146 -0.61 -13.74 15.83
N LEU A 147 -0.46 -12.79 14.89
CA LEU A 147 0.67 -12.74 13.97
C LEU A 147 2.00 -12.42 14.66
N ALA A 148 1.98 -11.49 15.61
CA ALA A 148 3.20 -11.05 16.29
C ALA A 148 3.75 -12.11 17.26
N THR A 149 2.92 -13.02 17.75
CA THR A 149 3.25 -13.92 18.87
C THR A 149 3.02 -15.40 18.57
N HIS A 150 2.46 -15.76 17.42
CA HIS A 150 1.90 -17.11 17.14
C HIS A 150 0.95 -17.60 18.25
N GLY A 151 0.25 -16.65 18.93
CA GLY A 151 -0.64 -16.93 20.05
C GLY A 151 0.08 -17.16 21.40
N SER A 152 1.41 -17.07 21.47
CA SER A 152 2.18 -17.15 22.72
C SER A 152 2.26 -15.76 23.38
N ILE A 153 2.06 -15.68 24.70
CA ILE A 153 2.20 -14.41 25.43
C ILE A 153 3.69 -14.11 25.75
N ASN A 154 4.54 -15.12 25.72
CA ASN A 154 5.92 -15.03 26.22
C ASN A 154 6.96 -14.77 25.14
N GLU A 155 6.62 -14.93 23.85
CA GLU A 155 7.58 -14.83 22.76
C GLU A 155 6.99 -14.04 21.58
N LEU A 156 7.85 -13.26 20.92
CA LEU A 156 7.50 -12.58 19.67
C LEU A 156 7.93 -13.44 18.49
N ALA A 157 6.99 -13.86 17.67
CA ALA A 157 7.24 -14.59 16.42
C ALA A 157 7.77 -13.69 15.30
N VAL A 158 7.44 -12.40 15.37
CA VAL A 158 7.89 -11.36 14.43
C VAL A 158 8.90 -10.47 15.15
N SER A 159 10.01 -10.15 14.48
CA SER A 159 11.02 -9.29 15.10
C SER A 159 10.42 -7.94 15.55
N PRO A 160 10.87 -7.38 16.70
CA PRO A 160 10.40 -6.08 17.18
C PRO A 160 10.53 -4.98 16.12
N LYS A 161 11.59 -5.06 15.30
CA LYS A 161 11.80 -4.14 14.18
C LYS A 161 10.71 -4.27 13.12
N ALA A 162 10.38 -5.50 12.69
CA ALA A 162 9.31 -5.73 11.72
C ALA A 162 7.95 -5.27 12.24
N LEU A 163 7.63 -5.53 13.51
CA LEU A 163 6.37 -5.09 14.12
C LEU A 163 6.28 -3.55 14.17
N THR A 164 7.34 -2.88 14.62
CA THR A 164 7.39 -1.42 14.70
C THR A 164 7.21 -0.79 13.33
N PHE A 165 7.98 -1.23 12.33
CA PHE A 165 7.88 -0.70 10.98
C PHE A 165 6.55 -1.09 10.29
N GLY A 166 5.97 -2.23 10.61
CA GLY A 166 4.65 -2.63 10.14
C GLY A 166 3.54 -1.70 10.65
N ILE A 167 3.57 -1.35 11.94
CA ILE A 167 2.64 -0.37 12.52
C ILE A 167 2.87 1.02 11.93
N LEU A 168 4.12 1.45 11.75
CA LEU A 168 4.44 2.72 11.08
C LEU A 168 3.96 2.72 9.62
N SER A 169 4.05 1.60 8.92
CA SER A 169 3.51 1.44 7.57
C SER A 169 2.00 1.62 7.52
N ALA A 170 1.27 1.06 8.49
CA ALA A 170 -0.18 1.24 8.62
C ALA A 170 -0.56 2.70 8.92
N LEU A 171 0.17 3.38 9.81
CA LEU A 171 -0.03 4.81 10.09
C LEU A 171 0.25 5.66 8.85
N SER A 172 1.32 5.35 8.13
CA SER A 172 1.69 6.05 6.90
C SER A 172 0.67 5.80 5.79
N LEU A 173 0.09 4.59 5.71
CA LEU A 173 -1.02 4.29 4.80
C LEU A 173 -2.27 5.14 5.15
N ALA A 174 -2.54 5.35 6.43
CA ALA A 174 -3.61 6.26 6.84
C ALA A 174 -3.33 7.69 6.40
N ALA A 175 -2.12 8.21 6.60
CA ALA A 175 -1.70 9.53 6.13
C ALA A 175 -1.78 9.62 4.59
N TYR A 176 -1.27 8.63 3.88
CA TYR A 176 -1.37 8.48 2.43
C TYR A 176 -2.82 8.57 1.93
N SER A 177 -3.76 8.01 2.66
CA SER A 177 -5.17 7.96 2.26
C SER A 177 -5.92 9.27 2.57
N ILE A 178 -5.53 9.98 3.63
CA ILE A 178 -6.25 11.16 4.13
C ILE A 178 -5.70 12.45 3.52
N LEU A 179 -4.37 12.61 3.47
CA LEU A 179 -3.72 13.87 3.09
C LEU A 179 -4.09 14.37 1.68
N PRO A 180 -4.13 13.52 0.63
CA PRO A 180 -4.30 14.00 -0.73
C PRO A 180 -5.77 14.15 -1.15
N GLY A 181 -6.75 13.88 -0.28
CA GLY A 181 -8.17 13.80 -0.66
C GLY A 181 -8.62 14.99 -1.53
N ARG A 182 -8.41 16.23 -1.05
CA ARG A 182 -8.78 17.45 -1.78
C ARG A 182 -8.07 17.59 -3.13
N ILE A 183 -6.75 17.33 -3.16
CA ILE A 183 -5.98 17.52 -4.40
C ILE A 183 -6.24 16.40 -5.41
N ILE A 184 -6.61 15.20 -4.95
CA ILE A 184 -7.06 14.11 -5.82
C ILE A 184 -8.40 14.45 -6.50
N GLU A 185 -9.35 14.99 -5.77
CA GLU A 185 -10.64 15.40 -6.33
C GLU A 185 -10.46 16.50 -7.40
N ARG A 186 -9.53 17.42 -7.18
CA ARG A 186 -9.30 18.56 -8.08
C ARG A 186 -8.44 18.21 -9.31
N TRP A 187 -7.38 17.40 -9.13
CA TRP A 187 -6.35 17.17 -10.14
C TRP A 187 -6.25 15.73 -10.65
N GLY A 188 -7.06 14.84 -10.09
CA GLY A 188 -7.06 13.43 -10.42
C GLY A 188 -5.96 12.63 -9.72
N SER A 189 -6.27 11.38 -9.40
CA SER A 189 -5.38 10.51 -8.63
C SER A 189 -4.10 10.15 -9.38
N LEU A 190 -4.14 9.96 -10.72
CA LEU A 190 -2.93 9.66 -11.50
C LEU A 190 -1.92 10.81 -11.39
N THR A 191 -2.36 12.06 -11.54
CA THR A 191 -1.49 13.25 -11.45
C THR A 191 -0.88 13.37 -10.05
N VAL A 192 -1.70 13.27 -9.01
CA VAL A 192 -1.25 13.43 -7.61
C VAL A 192 -0.33 12.31 -7.19
N THR A 193 -0.67 11.05 -7.49
CA THR A 193 0.15 9.90 -7.11
C THR A 193 1.48 9.87 -7.88
N GLY A 194 1.45 10.14 -9.18
CA GLY A 194 2.67 10.14 -10.02
C GLY A 194 3.66 11.23 -9.62
N LEU A 195 3.17 12.47 -9.43
CA LEU A 195 4.01 13.56 -8.95
C LEU A 195 4.50 13.30 -7.51
N GLY A 196 3.62 12.79 -6.64
CA GLY A 196 3.99 12.41 -5.26
C GLY A 196 5.08 11.34 -5.23
N MET A 197 4.99 10.30 -6.07
CA MET A 197 6.03 9.26 -6.20
C MET A 197 7.36 9.84 -6.69
N PHE A 198 7.34 10.73 -7.66
CA PHE A 198 8.54 11.36 -8.15
C PHE A 198 9.23 12.21 -7.07
N ILE A 199 8.45 13.05 -6.37
CA ILE A 199 8.95 13.86 -5.25
C ILE A 199 9.54 12.96 -4.16
N ALA A 200 8.80 11.92 -3.76
CA ALA A 200 9.25 10.93 -2.77
C ALA A 200 10.57 10.25 -3.21
N GLY A 201 10.64 9.83 -4.46
CA GLY A 201 11.82 9.18 -5.03
C GLY A 201 13.04 10.10 -5.05
N VAL A 202 12.88 11.34 -5.51
CA VAL A 202 13.98 12.33 -5.53
C VAL A 202 14.45 12.63 -4.10
N VAL A 203 13.54 12.96 -3.20
CA VAL A 203 13.87 13.29 -1.81
C VAL A 203 14.56 12.12 -1.12
N PHE A 204 14.03 10.91 -1.25
CA PHE A 204 14.63 9.75 -0.59
C PHE A 204 15.99 9.37 -1.18
N THR A 205 16.15 9.45 -2.51
CA THR A 205 17.44 9.25 -3.18
C THR A 205 18.51 10.18 -2.63
N LEU A 206 18.16 11.44 -2.37
CA LEU A 206 19.06 12.44 -1.81
C LEU A 206 19.36 12.20 -0.32
N ILE A 207 18.34 11.83 0.49
CA ILE A 207 18.49 11.59 1.93
C ILE A 207 19.39 10.37 2.21
N VAL A 208 19.12 9.25 1.53
CA VAL A 208 19.87 8.01 1.77
C VAL A 208 21.15 7.90 0.93
N HIS A 209 21.44 8.89 0.08
CA HIS A 209 22.56 8.88 -0.83
C HIS A 209 22.63 7.57 -1.63
N THR A 210 21.50 7.22 -2.32
CA THR A 210 21.29 5.92 -2.98
C THR A 210 22.47 5.47 -3.84
N TRP A 211 23.21 6.41 -4.46
CA TRP A 211 24.39 6.15 -5.29
C TRP A 211 25.60 5.64 -4.50
N THR A 212 25.62 5.80 -3.16
CA THR A 212 26.69 5.28 -2.30
C THR A 212 26.39 3.86 -1.81
N ILE A 213 25.14 3.42 -1.87
CA ILE A 213 24.73 2.10 -1.43
C ILE A 213 25.13 1.07 -2.49
N LYS A 214 26.18 0.31 -2.20
CA LYS A 214 26.65 -0.75 -3.09
C LYS A 214 25.63 -1.90 -3.10
N GLN A 215 25.14 -2.25 -4.28
CA GLN A 215 24.24 -3.38 -4.50
C GLN A 215 24.83 -4.32 -5.55
N SER A 216 24.72 -5.62 -5.32
CA SER A 216 25.05 -6.61 -6.33
C SER A 216 23.86 -6.72 -7.30
N LEU A 217 24.00 -6.13 -8.48
CA LEU A 217 22.95 -6.12 -9.51
C LEU A 217 23.28 -7.17 -10.59
N ASP A 218 23.00 -8.42 -10.30
CA ASP A 218 22.98 -9.44 -11.33
C ASP A 218 21.72 -9.30 -12.21
N PHE A 219 21.70 -10.00 -13.33
CA PHE A 219 20.58 -9.95 -14.27
C PHE A 219 19.23 -10.30 -13.60
N GLY A 220 19.21 -11.27 -12.68
CA GLY A 220 18.01 -11.67 -11.94
C GLY A 220 17.50 -10.56 -11.02
N ALA A 221 18.39 -9.91 -10.29
CA ALA A 221 18.04 -8.80 -9.40
C ALA A 221 17.46 -7.61 -10.19
N VAL A 222 18.13 -7.21 -11.28
CA VAL A 222 17.65 -6.13 -12.17
C VAL A 222 16.28 -6.48 -12.76
N PHE A 223 16.09 -7.71 -13.22
CA PHE A 223 14.80 -8.16 -13.76
C PHE A 223 13.69 -8.06 -12.73
N VAL A 224 13.91 -8.52 -11.48
CA VAL A 224 12.90 -8.44 -10.42
C VAL A 224 12.64 -6.99 -9.99
N VAL A 225 13.65 -6.12 -9.94
CA VAL A 225 13.47 -4.67 -9.70
C VAL A 225 12.56 -4.06 -10.77
N LEU A 226 12.77 -4.39 -12.05
CA LEU A 226 11.92 -3.93 -13.15
C LEU A 226 10.47 -4.47 -13.01
N LEU A 227 10.29 -5.71 -12.58
CA LEU A 227 8.97 -6.26 -12.27
C LEU A 227 8.28 -5.46 -11.17
N ILE A 228 8.99 -5.08 -10.10
CA ILE A 228 8.44 -4.25 -9.02
C ILE A 228 8.05 -2.87 -9.54
N ILE A 229 8.88 -2.23 -10.36
CA ILE A 229 8.60 -0.89 -10.91
C ILE A 229 7.36 -0.95 -11.80
N ILE A 230 7.32 -1.88 -12.76
CA ILE A 230 6.27 -1.93 -13.79
C ILE A 230 5.01 -2.61 -13.23
N PHE A 231 5.14 -3.87 -12.82
CA PHE A 231 4.01 -4.70 -12.39
C PHE A 231 3.64 -4.51 -10.92
N GLY A 232 4.56 -4.02 -10.10
CA GLY A 232 4.30 -3.73 -8.69
C GLY A 232 3.86 -2.29 -8.41
N THR A 233 4.04 -1.37 -9.36
CA THR A 233 3.75 0.04 -9.12
C THR A 233 2.96 0.66 -10.25
N VAL A 234 3.54 0.84 -11.43
CA VAL A 234 2.91 1.60 -12.53
C VAL A 234 1.58 0.97 -12.97
N ILE A 235 1.58 -0.33 -13.28
CA ILE A 235 0.37 -1.05 -13.73
C ILE A 235 -0.69 -1.13 -12.63
N PRO A 236 -0.39 -1.60 -11.39
CA PRO A 236 -1.43 -1.70 -10.37
C PRO A 236 -2.08 -0.37 -10.05
N PHE A 237 -1.31 0.70 -9.93
CA PHE A 237 -1.89 2.02 -9.68
C PHE A 237 -2.78 2.49 -10.82
N THR A 238 -2.36 2.31 -12.07
CA THR A 238 -3.17 2.71 -13.24
C THR A 238 -4.43 1.87 -13.39
N THR A 239 -4.34 0.54 -13.21
CA THR A 239 -5.49 -0.36 -13.28
C THR A 239 -6.47 -0.13 -12.14
N TYR A 240 -5.98 0.06 -10.91
CA TYR A 240 -6.79 0.39 -9.76
C TYR A 240 -7.56 1.70 -9.96
N LEU A 241 -6.90 2.76 -10.41
CA LEU A 241 -7.55 4.05 -10.68
C LEU A 241 -8.60 3.94 -11.79
N LYS A 242 -8.33 3.13 -12.80
CA LYS A 242 -9.31 2.82 -13.86
C LYS A 242 -10.51 2.05 -13.29
N SER A 243 -10.27 1.09 -12.39
CA SER A 243 -11.32 0.40 -11.66
C SER A 243 -12.19 1.37 -10.86
N VAL A 244 -11.57 2.28 -10.09
CA VAL A 244 -12.28 3.31 -9.32
C VAL A 244 -13.24 4.11 -10.22
N SER A 245 -12.83 4.46 -11.44
CA SER A 245 -13.67 5.17 -12.39
C SER A 245 -14.86 4.35 -12.92
N TYR A 246 -14.81 3.02 -12.83
CA TYR A 246 -15.87 2.13 -13.31
C TYR A 246 -16.84 1.67 -12.22
N ILE A 247 -16.33 1.37 -11.01
CA ILE A 247 -17.13 0.76 -9.93
C ILE A 247 -17.13 1.56 -8.62
N GLY A 248 -16.45 2.71 -8.62
CA GLY A 248 -16.32 3.58 -7.44
C GLY A 248 -15.22 3.11 -6.48
N ALA A 249 -14.69 4.05 -5.68
CA ALA A 249 -13.54 3.83 -4.79
C ALA A 249 -13.83 2.74 -3.73
N ALA A 250 -15.03 2.75 -3.12
CA ALA A 250 -15.38 1.79 -2.08
C ALA A 250 -15.36 0.33 -2.57
N LYS A 251 -15.92 0.06 -3.76
CA LYS A 251 -15.90 -1.30 -4.32
C LYS A 251 -14.51 -1.70 -4.80
N ALA A 252 -13.77 -0.78 -5.43
CA ALA A 252 -12.43 -1.03 -5.90
C ALA A 252 -11.48 -1.38 -4.73
N SER A 253 -11.53 -0.63 -3.62
CA SER A 253 -10.69 -0.91 -2.44
C SER A 253 -11.04 -2.22 -1.75
N MET A 254 -12.33 -2.60 -1.68
CA MET A 254 -12.73 -3.90 -1.15
C MET A 254 -12.17 -5.06 -1.98
N ILE A 255 -12.19 -4.93 -3.31
CA ILE A 255 -11.70 -5.97 -4.20
C ILE A 255 -10.17 -6.05 -4.16
N SER A 256 -9.48 -4.92 -4.00
CA SER A 256 -8.01 -4.90 -3.86
C SER A 256 -7.50 -5.50 -2.53
N CYS A 257 -8.38 -5.81 -1.56
CA CYS A 257 -8.05 -6.64 -0.39
C CYS A 257 -7.59 -8.08 -0.76
N MET A 258 -7.59 -8.42 -2.04
CA MET A 258 -6.88 -9.60 -2.55
C MET A 258 -5.35 -9.51 -2.40
N GLU A 259 -4.79 -8.33 -2.16
CA GLU A 259 -3.35 -8.13 -1.97
C GLU A 259 -2.75 -9.01 -0.86
N PRO A 260 -3.22 -8.98 0.41
CA PRO A 260 -2.68 -9.85 1.45
C PRO A 260 -2.80 -11.34 1.12
N LEU A 261 -3.93 -11.72 0.51
CA LEU A 261 -4.16 -13.11 0.12
C LEU A 261 -3.18 -13.55 -0.98
N SER A 262 -2.99 -12.71 -2.00
CA SER A 262 -2.03 -13.01 -3.06
C SER A 262 -0.58 -13.01 -2.56
N ALA A 263 -0.19 -12.09 -1.69
CA ALA A 263 1.13 -12.08 -1.04
C ALA A 263 1.38 -13.39 -0.26
N THR A 264 0.40 -13.84 0.52
CA THR A 264 0.49 -15.10 1.28
C THR A 264 0.63 -16.30 0.35
N ILE A 265 -0.23 -16.43 -0.66
CA ILE A 265 -0.22 -17.57 -1.58
C ILE A 265 1.08 -17.58 -2.40
N ILE A 266 1.47 -16.45 -2.98
CA ILE A 266 2.64 -16.37 -3.86
C ILE A 266 3.92 -16.62 -3.05
N SER A 267 4.05 -16.04 -1.85
CA SER A 267 5.23 -16.28 -1.00
C SER A 267 5.30 -17.73 -0.48
N ALA A 268 4.17 -18.37 -0.20
CA ALA A 268 4.14 -19.80 0.17
C ALA A 268 4.59 -20.70 -0.99
N ILE A 269 4.11 -20.42 -2.22
CA ILE A 269 4.43 -21.25 -3.39
C ILE A 269 5.86 -20.98 -3.88
N TRP A 270 6.23 -19.73 -4.06
CA TRP A 270 7.50 -19.32 -4.66
C TRP A 270 8.65 -19.34 -3.67
N LEU A 271 8.48 -18.69 -2.51
CA LEU A 271 9.55 -18.55 -1.52
C LEU A 271 9.52 -19.63 -0.43
N LYS A 272 8.53 -20.56 -0.50
CA LYS A 272 8.34 -21.64 0.47
C LYS A 272 8.13 -21.16 1.90
N ASN A 273 7.58 -19.95 2.08
CA ASN A 273 7.21 -19.44 3.39
C ASN A 273 6.22 -20.41 4.07
N LYS A 274 6.48 -20.71 5.33
CA LYS A 274 5.61 -21.57 6.15
C LYS A 274 4.78 -20.67 7.06
N PHE A 275 3.48 -20.90 7.10
CA PHE A 275 2.55 -20.22 7.98
C PHE A 275 1.92 -21.21 8.93
N MET A 276 1.85 -20.88 10.21
CA MET A 276 1.10 -21.68 11.18
C MET A 276 -0.41 -21.44 11.02
N PRO A 277 -1.27 -22.39 11.42
CA PRO A 277 -2.71 -22.17 11.37
C PRO A 277 -3.17 -20.91 12.11
N ILE A 278 -2.47 -20.56 13.19
CA ILE A 278 -2.74 -19.37 13.99
C ILE A 278 -2.44 -18.07 13.23
N ASP A 279 -1.42 -18.06 12.35
CA ASP A 279 -1.11 -16.92 11.47
C ASP A 279 -2.22 -16.70 10.46
N LEU A 280 -2.74 -17.81 9.88
CA LEU A 280 -3.86 -17.75 8.94
C LEU A 280 -5.13 -17.20 9.60
N LEU A 281 -5.36 -17.51 10.88
CA LEU A 281 -6.44 -16.91 11.67
C LEU A 281 -6.20 -15.41 11.86
N GLY A 282 -4.98 -15.01 12.21
CA GLY A 282 -4.58 -13.60 12.31
C GLY A 282 -4.79 -12.84 11.01
N PHE A 283 -4.37 -13.40 9.86
CA PHE A 283 -4.62 -12.85 8.53
C PHE A 283 -6.11 -12.68 8.25
N ALA A 284 -6.91 -13.72 8.52
CA ALA A 284 -8.36 -13.68 8.30
C ALA A 284 -9.02 -12.58 9.13
N LEU A 285 -8.66 -12.42 10.40
CA LEU A 285 -9.23 -11.38 11.27
C LEU A 285 -8.92 -9.96 10.74
N ILE A 286 -7.70 -9.71 10.28
CA ILE A 286 -7.32 -8.40 9.72
C ILE A 286 -8.04 -8.14 8.40
N ILE A 287 -8.15 -9.13 7.52
CA ILE A 287 -8.91 -9.02 6.26
C ILE A 287 -10.39 -8.75 6.54
N ILE A 288 -10.99 -9.48 7.49
CA ILE A 288 -12.38 -9.27 7.91
C ILE A 288 -12.57 -7.85 8.44
N THR A 289 -11.62 -7.32 9.22
CA THR A 289 -11.63 -5.92 9.69
C THR A 289 -11.76 -4.95 8.52
N VAL A 290 -10.92 -5.11 7.49
CA VAL A 290 -10.94 -4.22 6.30
C VAL A 290 -12.28 -4.33 5.58
N LEU A 291 -12.80 -5.54 5.38
CA LEU A 291 -14.10 -5.75 4.76
C LEU A 291 -15.22 -5.11 5.59
N MET A 292 -15.23 -5.32 6.91
CA MET A 292 -16.21 -4.70 7.80
C MET A 292 -16.22 -3.18 7.71
N LEU A 293 -15.06 -2.53 7.70
CA LEU A 293 -14.94 -1.07 7.62
C LEU A 293 -15.26 -0.53 6.22
N SER A 294 -15.04 -1.30 5.18
CA SER A 294 -15.34 -0.93 3.79
C SER A 294 -16.83 -0.95 3.46
N PHE A 295 -17.62 -1.79 4.12
CA PHE A 295 -19.07 -1.80 3.95
C PHE A 295 -19.70 -0.61 4.68
N LYS A 296 -20.09 0.45 3.95
CA LYS A 296 -20.95 1.50 4.49
C LYS A 296 -22.25 0.89 5.04
N GLY A 297 -22.49 1.06 6.34
CA GLY A 297 -23.79 0.75 6.91
C GLY A 297 -24.87 1.53 6.17
N LYS A 298 -26.03 0.89 5.92
CA LYS A 298 -27.20 1.48 5.24
C LYS A 298 -27.82 2.70 5.96
N ASN A 299 -27.26 3.15 7.11
CA ASN A 299 -27.83 4.16 8.00
C ASN A 299 -26.97 5.44 8.09
N SER A 300 -26.49 5.98 6.98
CA SER A 300 -25.99 7.36 6.93
C SER A 300 -26.77 8.14 5.87
N LYS A 301 -28.08 8.25 6.10
CA LYS A 301 -28.87 9.39 5.66
C LYS A 301 -29.07 10.23 6.93
N ASN A 302 -28.25 11.28 7.09
CA ASN A 302 -28.58 12.59 7.65
C ASN A 302 -27.37 13.49 7.43
#